data_c4769e21843f6e9cafaefac34ec8b00b
#
_entry.id   c4769e21843f6e9cafaefac34ec8b00b
#
_cell.length_a   1.000
_cell.length_b   1.000
_cell.length_c   1.000
_cell.angle_alpha   90.00
_cell.angle_beta   90.00
_cell.angle_gamma   90.00
#
_symmetry.space_group_name_H-M   'P 1'
#
loop_
_entity.id
_entity.type
_entity.pdbx_description
1 polymer ?
#
loop_
_entity_poly.entity_id
_entity_poly.type
_entity_poly.pdbx_seq_one_letter_code
_entity_poly.pdbx_strand_id
1 'polypeptide(L)'
;MAEFSDDQRAINLAQIRQAEATSGQRRGEEIYKGISIRQRVIQQAKKLAEKLNIEIAKGNDTGAFMIALLLAAFKDFLDIVLTLLLIGLIPGVNLIVGLFLTSFLFFFMLGKGFLLKWKIRFWFWVLGLFVDGLPLFSALPINTLLVLYAWRLAKKRAKRGKLKLKNLSNLTENEINALNDDISLLETVGVGTGE
;
A
#
# COMPACT_ATOMS: atom_id res chain seq x y z
N MET A 1 40.03 -27.81 -57.69
CA MET A 1 39.01 -26.88 -57.20
C MET A 1 37.68 -27.44 -57.60
N ALA A 2 36.87 -27.86 -56.64
CA ALA A 2 35.54 -28.44 -56.90
C ALA A 2 34.61 -27.28 -57.27
N GLU A 3 34.16 -27.17 -58.51
CA GLU A 3 33.07 -26.30 -58.93
C GLU A 3 31.76 -26.83 -58.24
N PHE A 4 31.30 -26.10 -57.25
CA PHE A 4 29.96 -26.33 -56.74
C PHE A 4 28.97 -26.04 -57.87
N SER A 5 28.11 -27.01 -58.19
CA SER A 5 27.07 -26.81 -59.20
C SER A 5 26.16 -25.66 -58.75
N ASP A 6 25.67 -24.88 -59.73
CA ASP A 6 24.81 -23.71 -59.42
C ASP A 6 23.58 -24.08 -58.62
N ASP A 7 23.08 -25.30 -58.74
CA ASP A 7 22.00 -25.85 -57.90
C ASP A 7 22.36 -25.97 -56.43
N GLN A 8 23.59 -26.39 -56.10
CA GLN A 8 24.04 -26.47 -54.71
C GLN A 8 24.20 -25.07 -54.08
N ARG A 9 24.64 -24.08 -54.84
CA ARG A 9 24.70 -22.70 -54.38
C ARG A 9 23.31 -22.12 -54.10
N ALA A 10 22.33 -22.40 -54.97
CA ALA A 10 20.95 -21.97 -54.82
C ALA A 10 20.30 -22.57 -53.56
N ILE A 11 20.51 -23.87 -53.30
CA ILE A 11 20.02 -24.57 -52.11
C ILE A 11 20.63 -23.97 -50.82
N ASN A 12 21.95 -23.74 -50.80
CA ASN A 12 22.62 -23.16 -49.65
C ASN A 12 22.12 -21.72 -49.35
N LEU A 13 21.93 -20.90 -50.38
CA LEU A 13 21.36 -19.57 -50.23
C LEU A 13 19.92 -19.58 -49.70
N ALA A 14 19.11 -20.51 -50.16
CA ALA A 14 17.74 -20.69 -49.66
C ALA A 14 17.74 -21.10 -48.19
N GLN A 15 18.62 -22.01 -47.79
CA GLN A 15 18.76 -22.43 -46.38
C GLN A 15 19.21 -21.31 -45.46
N ILE A 16 20.21 -20.49 -45.92
CA ILE A 16 20.68 -19.33 -45.16
C ILE A 16 19.55 -18.32 -44.95
N ARG A 17 18.81 -17.96 -46.02
CA ARG A 17 17.66 -17.05 -45.91
C ARG A 17 16.57 -17.56 -44.97
N GLN A 18 16.31 -18.86 -45.04
CA GLN A 18 15.32 -19.49 -44.15
C GLN A 18 15.79 -19.50 -42.68
N ALA A 19 17.07 -19.74 -42.43
CA ALA A 19 17.66 -19.67 -41.10
C ALA A 19 17.66 -18.22 -40.57
N GLU A 20 17.94 -17.23 -41.35
CA GLU A 20 17.88 -15.80 -40.99
C GLU A 20 16.44 -15.38 -40.69
N ALA A 21 15.48 -15.75 -41.52
CA ALA A 21 14.06 -15.46 -41.29
C ALA A 21 13.54 -16.09 -39.96
N THR A 22 13.93 -17.35 -39.71
CA THR A 22 13.53 -18.08 -38.50
C THR A 22 14.18 -17.47 -37.25
N SER A 23 15.43 -17.05 -37.33
CA SER A 23 16.15 -16.40 -36.23
C SER A 23 15.58 -15.03 -35.91
N GLY A 24 15.21 -14.24 -36.92
CA GLY A 24 14.53 -12.95 -36.76
C GLY A 24 13.17 -13.10 -36.09
N GLN A 25 12.38 -14.10 -36.50
CA GLN A 25 11.06 -14.38 -35.91
C GLN A 25 11.16 -14.79 -34.45
N ARG A 26 12.07 -15.69 -34.07
CA ARG A 26 12.32 -16.07 -32.68
C ARG A 26 12.73 -14.91 -31.82
N ARG A 27 13.64 -14.06 -32.32
CA ARG A 27 14.08 -12.87 -31.59
C ARG A 27 12.94 -11.88 -31.37
N GLY A 28 12.10 -11.68 -32.39
CA GLY A 28 10.90 -10.88 -32.27
C GLY A 28 9.93 -11.40 -31.16
N GLU A 29 9.65 -12.72 -31.15
CA GLU A 29 8.80 -13.31 -30.12
C GLU A 29 9.35 -13.16 -28.70
N GLU A 30 10.66 -13.28 -28.49
CA GLU A 30 11.29 -13.06 -27.19
C GLU A 30 11.14 -11.62 -26.72
N ILE A 31 11.33 -10.65 -27.62
CA ILE A 31 11.16 -9.22 -27.32
C ILE A 31 9.70 -8.93 -26.97
N TYR A 32 8.71 -9.45 -27.72
CA TYR A 32 7.28 -9.28 -27.41
C TYR A 32 6.92 -9.86 -26.05
N LYS A 33 7.47 -11.03 -25.68
CA LYS A 33 7.29 -11.60 -24.33
C LYS A 33 7.87 -10.68 -23.26
N GLY A 34 9.07 -10.13 -23.49
CA GLY A 34 9.70 -9.14 -22.60
C GLY A 34 8.82 -7.91 -22.38
N ILE A 35 8.31 -7.32 -23.46
CA ILE A 35 7.39 -6.17 -23.42
C ILE A 35 6.15 -6.47 -22.58
N SER A 36 5.52 -7.61 -22.79
CA SER A 36 4.30 -7.99 -22.07
C SER A 36 4.54 -8.15 -20.58
N ILE A 37 5.67 -8.70 -20.16
CA ILE A 37 6.06 -8.86 -18.76
C ILE A 37 6.29 -7.49 -18.11
N ARG A 38 7.06 -6.60 -18.78
CA ARG A 38 7.32 -5.24 -18.26
C ARG A 38 6.07 -4.42 -18.12
N GLN A 39 5.15 -4.48 -19.07
CA GLN A 39 3.85 -3.81 -18.97
C GLN A 39 3.05 -4.28 -17.73
N ARG A 40 3.06 -5.59 -17.42
CA ARG A 40 2.44 -6.13 -16.22
C ARG A 40 3.10 -5.60 -14.95
N VAL A 41 4.43 -5.53 -14.91
CA VAL A 41 5.19 -5.00 -13.77
C VAL A 41 4.82 -3.53 -13.55
N ILE A 42 4.80 -2.71 -14.58
CA ILE A 42 4.42 -1.30 -14.51
C ILE A 42 2.98 -1.13 -13.99
N GLN A 43 2.04 -1.94 -14.46
CA GLN A 43 0.66 -1.90 -13.98
C GLN A 43 0.54 -2.29 -12.50
N GLN A 44 1.27 -3.31 -12.07
CA GLN A 44 1.31 -3.71 -10.66
C GLN A 44 1.95 -2.63 -9.79
N ALA A 45 3.02 -2.00 -10.28
CA ALA A 45 3.68 -0.89 -9.61
C ALA A 45 2.73 0.30 -9.42
N LYS A 46 1.95 0.67 -10.43
CA LYS A 46 0.92 1.73 -10.35
C LYS A 46 -0.13 1.42 -9.27
N LYS A 47 -0.68 0.20 -9.25
CA LYS A 47 -1.65 -0.22 -8.24
C LYS A 47 -1.07 -0.20 -6.82
N LEU A 48 0.20 -0.58 -6.67
CA LEU A 48 0.89 -0.54 -5.38
C LEU A 48 1.17 0.89 -4.95
N ALA A 49 1.59 1.77 -5.86
CA ALA A 49 1.80 3.19 -5.61
C ALA A 49 0.52 3.89 -5.12
N GLU A 50 -0.62 3.59 -5.73
CA GLU A 50 -1.92 4.12 -5.31
C GLU A 50 -2.27 3.69 -3.88
N LYS A 51 -2.11 2.41 -3.54
CA LYS A 51 -2.31 1.91 -2.17
C LYS A 51 -1.39 2.60 -1.17
N LEU A 52 -0.10 2.78 -1.52
CA LEU A 52 0.86 3.46 -0.66
C LEU A 52 0.50 4.94 -0.47
N ASN A 53 0.04 5.62 -1.52
CA ASN A 53 -0.42 7.01 -1.43
C ASN A 53 -1.61 7.16 -0.45
N ILE A 54 -2.57 6.25 -0.49
CA ILE A 54 -3.69 6.23 0.45
C ILE A 54 -3.18 6.03 1.90
N GLU A 55 -2.23 5.12 2.13
CA GLU A 55 -1.65 4.93 3.46
C GLU A 55 -0.87 6.16 3.95
N ILE A 56 -0.14 6.81 3.06
CA ILE A 56 0.60 8.05 3.35
C ILE A 56 -0.35 9.19 3.70
N ALA A 57 -1.42 9.37 2.92
CA ALA A 57 -2.44 10.38 3.15
C ALA A 57 -3.10 10.19 4.53
N LYS A 58 -3.49 8.96 4.88
CA LYS A 58 -4.05 8.63 6.20
C LYS A 58 -3.10 8.92 7.34
N GLY A 59 -1.80 8.63 7.19
CA GLY A 59 -0.81 8.90 8.24
C GLY A 59 -0.46 10.38 8.40
N ASN A 60 -0.72 11.20 7.38
CA ASN A 60 -0.50 12.65 7.38
C ASN A 60 -1.76 13.46 7.75
N ASP A 61 -2.92 12.83 7.92
CA ASP A 61 -4.16 13.50 8.32
C ASP A 61 -4.10 13.94 9.80
N THR A 62 -3.29 14.98 10.04
CA THR A 62 -3.09 15.54 11.38
C THR A 62 -4.38 16.10 11.94
N GLY A 63 -5.26 16.68 11.10
CA GLY A 63 -6.53 17.25 11.54
C GLY A 63 -7.45 16.22 12.16
N ALA A 64 -7.63 15.07 11.51
CA ALA A 64 -8.46 14.00 12.05
C ALA A 64 -7.89 13.40 13.33
N PHE A 65 -6.55 13.30 13.46
CA PHE A 65 -5.93 12.87 14.71
C PHE A 65 -6.09 13.89 15.83
N MET A 66 -6.03 15.19 15.57
CA MET A 66 -6.29 16.23 16.55
C MET A 66 -7.73 16.18 17.07
N ILE A 67 -8.70 15.97 16.18
CA ILE A 67 -10.11 15.77 16.58
C ILE A 67 -10.24 14.52 17.46
N ALA A 68 -9.64 13.40 17.05
CA ALA A 68 -9.66 12.17 17.85
C ALA A 68 -9.01 12.36 19.23
N LEU A 69 -7.92 13.12 19.29
CA LEU A 69 -7.23 13.43 20.55
C LEU A 69 -8.08 14.31 21.47
N LEU A 70 -8.73 15.34 20.91
CA LEU A 70 -9.65 16.19 21.64
C LEU A 70 -10.82 15.40 22.23
N LEU A 71 -11.42 14.51 21.43
CA LEU A 71 -12.52 13.64 21.89
C LEU A 71 -12.06 12.68 22.98
N ALA A 72 -10.86 12.10 22.85
CA ALA A 72 -10.29 11.21 23.85
C ALA A 72 -9.99 11.95 25.14
N ALA A 73 -9.37 13.13 25.06
CA ALA A 73 -9.07 13.97 26.22
C ALA A 73 -10.35 14.45 26.91
N PHE A 74 -11.38 14.81 26.16
CA PHE A 74 -12.69 15.19 26.71
C PHE A 74 -13.34 14.01 27.45
N LYS A 75 -13.28 12.81 26.89
CA LYS A 75 -13.75 11.59 27.56
C LYS A 75 -13.00 11.36 28.87
N ASP A 76 -11.65 11.34 28.81
CA ASP A 76 -10.83 11.09 29.99
C ASP A 76 -11.08 12.16 31.08
N PHE A 77 -11.31 13.42 30.67
CA PHE A 77 -11.71 14.49 31.61
C PHE A 77 -13.09 14.24 32.27
N LEU A 78 -14.08 13.81 31.45
CA LEU A 78 -15.41 13.45 32.00
C LEU A 78 -15.31 12.29 32.98
N ASP A 79 -14.53 11.28 32.72
CA ASP A 79 -14.33 10.13 33.63
C ASP A 79 -13.73 10.58 34.94
N ILE A 80 -12.79 11.52 34.97
CA ILE A 80 -12.22 12.12 36.16
C ILE A 80 -13.30 12.89 36.94
N VAL A 81 -14.05 13.76 36.25
CA VAL A 81 -15.11 14.57 36.89
C VAL A 81 -16.20 13.69 37.49
N LEU A 82 -16.67 12.68 36.75
CA LEU A 82 -17.68 11.73 37.26
C LEU A 82 -17.18 10.97 38.49
N THR A 83 -15.90 10.59 38.50
CA THR A 83 -15.26 9.91 39.64
C THR A 83 -15.19 10.82 40.86
N LEU A 84 -14.80 12.10 40.67
CA LEU A 84 -14.72 13.11 41.74
C LEU A 84 -16.10 13.44 42.35
N LEU A 85 -17.13 13.46 41.50
CA LEU A 85 -18.53 13.69 41.97
C LEU A 85 -19.16 12.45 42.62
N LEU A 86 -18.40 11.36 42.81
CA LEU A 86 -18.88 10.07 43.34
C LEU A 86 -19.97 9.38 42.49
N ILE A 87 -20.43 10.04 41.41
CA ILE A 87 -21.42 9.49 40.49
C ILE A 87 -20.78 8.33 39.67
N GLY A 88 -19.48 8.43 39.35
CA GLY A 88 -18.72 7.38 38.69
C GLY A 88 -18.52 6.11 39.51
N LEU A 89 -18.79 6.15 40.82
CA LEU A 89 -18.79 4.98 41.73
C LEU A 89 -20.07 4.17 41.63
N ILE A 90 -21.14 4.75 41.04
CA ILE A 90 -22.40 4.00 40.85
C ILE A 90 -22.16 2.98 39.71
N PRO A 91 -22.25 1.66 40.02
CA PRO A 91 -22.07 0.64 39.00
C PRO A 91 -23.08 0.84 37.88
N GLY A 92 -22.57 0.95 36.64
CA GLY A 92 -23.37 1.09 35.42
C GLY A 92 -23.42 2.50 34.83
N VAL A 93 -23.40 3.60 35.57
CA VAL A 93 -23.42 4.96 34.99
C VAL A 93 -22.14 5.23 34.21
N ASN A 94 -21.00 4.99 34.82
CA ASN A 94 -19.69 5.18 34.19
C ASN A 94 -19.51 4.22 32.99
N LEU A 95 -20.02 2.99 33.11
CA LEU A 95 -19.94 2.00 32.04
C LEU A 95 -20.78 2.41 30.81
N ILE A 96 -22.01 2.96 31.03
CA ILE A 96 -22.87 3.39 29.89
C ILE A 96 -22.26 4.59 29.19
N VAL A 97 -21.85 5.62 29.92
CA VAL A 97 -21.24 6.83 29.36
C VAL A 97 -19.90 6.47 28.68
N GLY A 98 -19.05 5.69 29.33
CA GLY A 98 -17.78 5.22 28.82
C GLY A 98 -17.95 4.40 27.54
N LEU A 99 -18.87 3.43 27.52
CA LEU A 99 -19.14 2.58 26.37
C LEU A 99 -19.60 3.41 25.15
N PHE A 100 -20.48 4.40 25.37
CA PHE A 100 -20.97 5.27 24.30
C PHE A 100 -19.82 6.10 23.70
N LEU A 101 -19.05 6.79 24.53
CA LEU A 101 -17.95 7.65 24.07
C LEU A 101 -16.79 6.85 23.47
N THR A 102 -16.43 5.72 24.07
CA THR A 102 -15.39 4.82 23.54
C THR A 102 -15.80 4.22 22.22
N SER A 103 -17.07 3.80 22.07
CA SER A 103 -17.60 3.28 20.81
C SER A 103 -17.59 4.36 19.73
N PHE A 104 -18.02 5.58 20.06
CA PHE A 104 -17.98 6.70 19.13
C PHE A 104 -16.55 7.00 18.63
N LEU A 105 -15.59 7.09 19.55
CA LEU A 105 -14.18 7.28 19.25
C LEU A 105 -13.64 6.14 18.37
N PHE A 106 -14.01 4.90 18.71
CA PHE A 106 -13.62 3.71 17.95
C PHE A 106 -14.13 3.76 16.51
N PHE A 107 -15.43 4.04 16.31
CA PHE A 107 -16.03 4.14 14.97
C PHE A 107 -15.47 5.31 14.18
N PHE A 108 -15.20 6.45 14.83
CA PHE A 108 -14.54 7.58 14.18
C PHE A 108 -13.14 7.18 13.66
N MET A 109 -12.31 6.56 14.51
CA MET A 109 -10.97 6.11 14.12
C MET A 109 -11.02 4.99 13.07
N LEU A 110 -12.05 4.14 13.11
CA LEU A 110 -12.25 3.09 12.12
C LEU A 110 -12.62 3.70 10.75
N GLY A 111 -13.55 4.63 10.70
CA GLY A 111 -13.99 5.33 9.50
C GLY A 111 -12.85 6.08 8.81
N LYS A 112 -11.96 6.70 9.58
CA LYS A 112 -10.73 7.33 9.07
C LYS A 112 -9.65 6.32 8.68
N GLY A 113 -9.83 5.03 8.98
CA GLY A 113 -8.89 3.96 8.62
C GLY A 113 -7.58 3.97 9.41
N PHE A 114 -7.55 4.59 10.59
CA PHE A 114 -6.38 4.62 11.48
C PHE A 114 -6.12 3.26 12.12
N LEU A 115 -7.16 2.48 12.34
CA LEU A 115 -7.10 1.13 12.90
C LEU A 115 -7.03 0.08 11.78
N LEU A 116 -5.88 -0.05 11.14
CA LEU A 116 -5.71 -0.93 9.96
C LEU A 116 -5.65 -2.42 10.30
N LYS A 117 -5.13 -2.79 11.46
CA LYS A 117 -5.00 -4.20 11.85
C LYS A 117 -6.11 -4.61 12.81
N TRP A 118 -6.78 -5.73 12.50
CA TRP A 118 -7.82 -6.32 13.34
C TRP A 118 -7.38 -6.51 14.81
N LYS A 119 -6.15 -6.97 15.04
CA LYS A 119 -5.59 -7.12 16.40
C LYS A 119 -5.57 -5.79 17.18
N ILE A 120 -5.18 -4.67 16.52
CA ILE A 120 -5.16 -3.36 17.17
C ILE A 120 -6.58 -2.87 17.44
N ARG A 121 -7.54 -3.14 16.54
CA ARG A 121 -8.95 -2.80 16.71
C ARG A 121 -9.54 -3.51 17.93
N PHE A 122 -9.30 -4.81 18.00
CA PHE A 122 -9.80 -5.64 19.10
C PHE A 122 -9.20 -5.19 20.44
N TRP A 123 -7.89 -5.02 20.53
CA TRP A 123 -7.23 -4.56 21.75
C TRP A 123 -7.67 -3.15 22.15
N PHE A 124 -7.85 -2.24 21.21
CA PHE A 124 -8.33 -0.89 21.48
C PHE A 124 -9.73 -0.92 22.11
N TRP A 125 -10.61 -1.74 21.56
CA TRP A 125 -11.98 -1.87 22.05
C TRP A 125 -12.04 -2.61 23.40
N VAL A 126 -11.34 -3.74 23.54
CA VAL A 126 -11.32 -4.53 24.78
C VAL A 126 -10.67 -3.75 25.93
N LEU A 127 -9.51 -3.10 25.68
CA LEU A 127 -8.87 -2.28 26.70
C LEU A 127 -9.73 -1.08 27.09
N GLY A 128 -10.35 -0.41 26.12
CA GLY A 128 -11.27 0.70 26.39
C GLY A 128 -12.41 0.28 27.31
N LEU A 129 -13.11 -0.83 26.96
CA LEU A 129 -14.21 -1.36 27.78
C LEU A 129 -13.76 -1.86 29.16
N PHE A 130 -12.63 -2.55 29.23
CA PHE A 130 -12.11 -3.10 30.46
C PHE A 130 -11.72 -1.98 31.44
N VAL A 131 -11.15 -0.92 30.95
CA VAL A 131 -10.77 0.25 31.76
C VAL A 131 -11.98 1.02 32.20
N ASP A 132 -12.98 1.22 31.35
CA ASP A 132 -14.22 1.90 31.66
C ASP A 132 -15.05 1.12 32.71
N GLY A 133 -14.87 -0.21 32.77
CA GLY A 133 -15.56 -1.08 33.78
C GLY A 133 -14.93 -1.05 35.15
N LEU A 134 -13.72 -0.55 35.35
CA LEU A 134 -13.02 -0.51 36.62
C LEU A 134 -12.89 0.93 37.12
N PRO A 135 -13.61 1.30 38.21
CA PRO A 135 -13.69 2.70 38.67
C PRO A 135 -12.33 3.34 39.01
N LEU A 136 -11.36 2.53 39.47
CA LEU A 136 -10.00 3.03 39.77
C LEU A 136 -9.17 3.34 38.53
N PHE A 137 -9.43 2.66 37.43
CA PHE A 137 -8.69 2.85 36.16
C PHE A 137 -9.34 3.90 35.26
N SER A 138 -10.59 4.23 35.44
CA SER A 138 -11.31 5.24 34.68
C SER A 138 -10.72 6.67 34.86
N ALA A 139 -10.02 6.92 35.96
CA ALA A 139 -9.32 8.18 36.20
C ALA A 139 -7.99 8.32 35.40
N LEU A 140 -7.53 7.25 34.77
CA LEU A 140 -6.31 7.32 33.95
C LEU A 140 -6.62 7.76 32.50
N PRO A 141 -5.80 8.65 31.89
CA PRO A 141 -6.03 9.16 30.54
C PRO A 141 -5.65 8.12 29.47
N ILE A 142 -6.22 6.92 29.56
CA ILE A 142 -5.85 5.77 28.73
C ILE A 142 -6.31 5.96 27.28
N ASN A 143 -7.49 6.55 27.06
CA ASN A 143 -7.99 6.82 25.71
C ASN A 143 -7.11 7.82 24.97
N THR A 144 -6.65 8.87 25.64
CA THR A 144 -5.70 9.83 25.09
C THR A 144 -4.38 9.15 24.71
N LEU A 145 -3.82 8.29 25.57
CA LEU A 145 -2.60 7.53 25.30
C LEU A 145 -2.75 6.57 24.13
N LEU A 146 -3.89 5.89 24.00
CA LEU A 146 -4.20 4.99 22.90
C LEU A 146 -4.26 5.73 21.55
N VAL A 147 -4.90 6.91 21.51
CA VAL A 147 -4.95 7.75 20.31
C VAL A 147 -3.55 8.24 19.92
N LEU A 148 -2.75 8.69 20.88
CA LEU A 148 -1.36 9.11 20.64
C LEU A 148 -0.51 7.95 20.10
N TYR A 149 -0.67 6.75 20.64
CA TYR A 149 0.02 5.57 20.15
C TYR A 149 -0.40 5.21 18.73
N ALA A 150 -1.70 5.24 18.43
CA ALA A 150 -2.22 5.01 17.08
C ALA A 150 -1.67 6.04 16.09
N TRP A 151 -1.60 7.31 16.48
CA TRP A 151 -1.02 8.38 15.66
C TRP A 151 0.47 8.16 15.36
N ARG A 152 1.27 7.81 16.38
CA ARG A 152 2.68 7.46 16.18
C ARG A 152 2.86 6.30 15.23
N LEU A 153 2.02 5.26 15.34
CA LEU A 153 2.05 4.12 14.42
C LEU A 153 1.67 4.52 12.99
N ALA A 154 0.65 5.37 12.82
CA ALA A 154 0.24 5.86 11.52
C ALA A 154 1.35 6.70 10.86
N LYS A 155 1.98 7.62 11.59
CA LYS A 155 3.14 8.39 11.12
C LYS A 155 4.32 7.50 10.71
N LYS A 156 4.63 6.48 11.53
CA LYS A 156 5.70 5.51 11.22
C LYS A 156 5.41 4.73 9.93
N ARG A 157 4.15 4.34 9.71
CA ARG A 157 3.72 3.69 8.47
C ARG A 157 3.81 4.62 7.26
N ALA A 158 3.33 5.86 7.39
CA ALA A 158 3.43 6.87 6.34
C ALA A 158 4.88 7.11 5.92
N LYS A 159 5.81 7.22 6.89
CA LYS A 159 7.24 7.36 6.61
C LYS A 159 7.80 6.16 5.84
N ARG A 160 7.44 4.94 6.25
CA ARG A 160 7.84 3.71 5.54
C ARG A 160 7.20 3.63 4.15
N GLY A 161 5.94 4.07 4.03
CA GLY A 161 5.23 4.14 2.75
C GLY A 161 5.93 5.07 1.76
N LYS A 162 6.37 6.25 2.21
CA LYS A 162 7.14 7.21 1.38
C LYS A 162 8.45 6.59 0.86
N LEU A 163 9.19 5.89 1.71
CA LEU A 163 10.42 5.20 1.29
C LEU A 163 10.14 4.11 0.25
N LYS A 164 9.11 3.29 0.48
CA LYS A 164 8.70 2.26 -0.48
C LYS A 164 8.24 2.87 -1.80
N LEU A 165 7.50 3.98 -1.76
CA LEU A 165 7.04 4.68 -2.97
C LEU A 165 8.23 5.21 -3.78
N LYS A 166 9.23 5.79 -3.13
CA LYS A 166 10.46 6.25 -3.78
C LYS A 166 11.21 5.10 -4.45
N ASN A 167 11.36 3.96 -3.77
CA ASN A 167 12.01 2.78 -4.36
C ASN A 167 11.20 2.22 -5.53
N LEU A 168 9.87 2.23 -5.43
CA LEU A 168 8.98 1.77 -6.48
C LEU A 168 9.05 2.69 -7.71
N SER A 169 9.15 4.01 -7.53
CA SER A 169 9.29 4.96 -8.65
C SER A 169 10.59 4.71 -9.42
N ASN A 170 11.70 4.48 -8.72
CA ASN A 170 12.98 4.18 -9.35
C ASN A 170 12.95 2.86 -10.14
N LEU A 171 12.31 1.81 -9.59
CA LEU A 171 12.14 0.54 -10.30
C LEU A 171 11.26 0.69 -11.54
N THR A 172 10.18 1.47 -11.43
CA THR A 172 9.27 1.71 -12.56
C THR A 172 9.95 2.49 -13.68
N GLU A 173 10.81 3.46 -13.34
CA GLU A 173 11.59 4.22 -14.32
C GLU A 173 12.56 3.32 -15.08
N ASN A 174 13.30 2.45 -14.39
CA ASN A 174 14.18 1.48 -15.01
C ASN A 174 13.43 0.52 -15.95
N GLU A 175 12.25 0.04 -15.54
CA GLU A 175 11.42 -0.84 -16.38
C GLU A 175 10.85 -0.11 -17.62
N ILE A 176 10.52 1.17 -17.48
CA ILE A 176 10.08 2.00 -18.62
C ILE A 176 11.23 2.19 -19.61
N ASN A 177 12.44 2.50 -19.14
CA ASN A 177 13.59 2.67 -19.99
C ASN A 177 13.91 1.37 -20.74
N ALA A 178 13.93 0.23 -20.03
CA ALA A 178 14.13 -1.07 -20.65
C ALA A 178 13.02 -1.44 -21.67
N LEU A 179 11.79 -1.00 -21.45
CA LEU A 179 10.69 -1.17 -22.41
C LEU A 179 10.93 -0.36 -23.69
N ASN A 180 11.38 0.89 -23.55
CA ASN A 180 11.71 1.74 -24.71
C ASN A 180 12.87 1.16 -25.51
N ASP A 181 13.89 0.61 -24.83
CA ASP A 181 15.01 -0.06 -25.50
C ASP A 181 14.54 -1.29 -26.31
N ASP A 182 13.64 -2.10 -25.75
CA ASP A 182 13.07 -3.26 -26.44
C ASP A 182 12.24 -2.85 -27.68
N ILE A 183 11.46 -1.76 -27.57
CA ILE A 183 10.67 -1.24 -28.69
C ILE A 183 11.62 -0.77 -29.81
N SER A 184 12.68 -0.03 -29.47
CA SER A 184 13.66 0.44 -30.46
C SER A 184 14.39 -0.72 -31.15
N LEU A 185 14.64 -1.81 -30.43
CA LEU A 185 15.22 -3.03 -31.00
C LEU A 185 14.26 -3.72 -31.99
N LEU A 186 12.95 -3.74 -31.71
CA LEU A 186 11.96 -4.27 -32.66
C LEU A 186 11.90 -3.48 -33.97
N GLU A 187 11.98 -2.15 -33.86
CA GLU A 187 12.05 -1.28 -35.06
C GLU A 187 13.29 -1.55 -35.90
N THR A 188 14.46 -1.76 -35.27
CA THR A 188 15.73 -2.03 -35.99
C THR A 188 15.78 -3.43 -36.60
N VAL A 189 15.13 -4.44 -36.00
CA VAL A 189 15.09 -5.82 -36.52
C VAL A 189 14.10 -5.97 -37.68
N GLY A 190 13.37 -4.91 -38.03
CA GLY A 190 12.47 -4.92 -39.19
C GLY A 190 11.22 -5.80 -38.99
N VAL A 191 10.90 -6.15 -37.76
CA VAL A 191 9.58 -6.70 -37.40
C VAL A 191 8.62 -5.50 -37.45
N GLY A 192 8.52 -4.92 -38.65
CA GLY A 192 7.67 -3.77 -38.91
C GLY A 192 6.23 -4.16 -38.69
N THR A 193 5.55 -3.33 -37.95
CA THR A 193 4.10 -3.14 -38.01
C THR A 193 3.71 -3.18 -39.48
N GLY A 194 3.26 -4.37 -39.96
CA GLY A 194 2.66 -4.48 -41.26
C GLY A 194 1.45 -3.58 -41.31
N GLU A 195 1.56 -2.46 -42.01
CA GLU A 195 0.42 -1.79 -42.59
C GLU A 195 -0.10 -2.63 -43.79
#